data_8b07932663802c0f234b64a8a937ada3
#
_entry.id   8b07932663802c0f234b64a8a937ada3
#
_cell.length_a   1.000
_cell.length_b   1.000
_cell.length_c   1.000
_cell.angle_alpha   90.00
_cell.angle_beta   90.00
_cell.angle_gamma   90.00
#
_symmetry.space_group_name_H-M   'P 1'
#
loop_
_entity.id
_entity.type
_entity.pdbx_description
1 polymer ?
#
loop_
_entity_poly.entity_id
_entity_poly.type
_entity_poly.pdbx_seq_one_letter_code
_entity_poly.pdbx_strand_id
1 'polypeptide(L)'
;DGREKCERILLVKGQRFHHCRKYDLHHYLCLMSHAKFLTRCLQLATYANGRTAPNPMVGAVIVHDGVIIGEGYHQKAGDPHAEVMAINSVEDKSLLASSTLYCSLEPCAHFGKTPPCSLLITNSRIPKVVVGCSDSNKLVNGKGVEHLKSHGVEVVFSEYPTLFRQLNRVFFCNKDLNRPYVTAKWAQSSDGYLDRVRQPDESASRISGPL
;
A
#
# COMPACT_ATOMS: atom_id res chain seq x y z
N ASP A 1 -23.47 -13.20 -41.45
CA ASP A 1 -22.59 -12.23 -40.84
C ASP A 1 -22.31 -12.64 -39.38
N GLY A 2 -21.47 -13.71 -39.31
CA GLY A 2 -21.11 -14.36 -38.06
C GLY A 2 -19.92 -13.67 -37.43
N ARG A 3 -20.11 -12.96 -36.32
CA ARG A 3 -19.02 -12.59 -35.41
C ARG A 3 -19.06 -13.50 -34.20
N GLU A 4 -18.26 -14.56 -34.24
CA GLU A 4 -17.96 -15.39 -33.09
C GLU A 4 -17.30 -14.50 -32.00
N LYS A 5 -17.99 -14.42 -30.86
CA LYS A 5 -17.45 -13.83 -29.61
C LYS A 5 -16.51 -14.86 -29.01
N CYS A 6 -15.21 -14.71 -29.21
CA CYS A 6 -14.21 -15.51 -28.52
C CYS A 6 -14.05 -14.97 -27.08
N GLU A 7 -14.76 -15.55 -26.14
CA GLU A 7 -14.55 -15.34 -24.70
C GLU A 7 -13.42 -16.27 -24.25
N ARG A 8 -12.22 -15.73 -24.06
CA ARG A 8 -11.15 -16.44 -23.36
C ARG A 8 -11.29 -16.20 -21.86
N ILE A 9 -11.66 -17.24 -21.15
CA ILE A 9 -11.67 -17.27 -19.68
C ILE A 9 -10.27 -17.67 -19.23
N LEU A 10 -9.57 -16.79 -18.56
CA LEU A 10 -8.32 -17.11 -17.86
C LEU A 10 -8.65 -17.54 -16.44
N LEU A 11 -8.34 -18.79 -16.09
CA LEU A 11 -8.42 -19.31 -14.74
C LEU A 11 -7.08 -19.11 -14.02
N VAL A 12 -7.02 -18.23 -13.05
CA VAL A 12 -5.89 -18.13 -12.14
C VAL A 12 -6.37 -18.50 -10.74
N LYS A 13 -5.88 -19.62 -10.21
CA LYS A 13 -6.21 -20.13 -8.85
C LYS A 13 -7.71 -20.19 -8.52
N GLY A 14 -8.54 -20.67 -9.47
CA GLY A 14 -9.97 -20.96 -9.23
C GLY A 14 -10.91 -19.75 -9.21
N GLN A 15 -10.45 -18.53 -9.48
CA GLN A 15 -11.30 -17.37 -9.65
C GLN A 15 -11.54 -17.03 -11.11
N ARG A 16 -12.81 -16.78 -11.48
CA ARG A 16 -13.21 -16.33 -12.82
C ARG A 16 -13.03 -14.82 -12.94
N PHE A 17 -12.17 -14.39 -13.85
CA PHE A 17 -12.04 -12.98 -14.21
C PHE A 17 -12.78 -12.74 -15.54
N HIS A 18 -13.75 -11.84 -15.54
CA HIS A 18 -14.40 -11.37 -16.77
C HIS A 18 -13.45 -10.41 -17.50
N HIS A 19 -13.07 -10.78 -18.71
CA HIS A 19 -12.16 -10.01 -19.55
C HIS A 19 -12.85 -8.76 -20.08
N CYS A 20 -12.45 -7.58 -19.61
CA CYS A 20 -12.87 -6.31 -20.18
C CYS A 20 -12.03 -5.99 -21.43
N ARG A 21 -12.66 -5.83 -22.60
CA ARG A 21 -12.07 -5.65 -23.96
C ARG A 21 -11.25 -4.37 -24.16
N LYS A 22 -10.71 -3.72 -23.13
CA LYS A 22 -10.11 -2.39 -23.26
C LYS A 22 -8.59 -2.32 -23.26
N TYR A 23 -7.89 -3.42 -22.99
CA TYR A 23 -6.42 -3.37 -22.86
C TYR A 23 -5.77 -4.32 -23.85
N ASP A 24 -4.76 -3.82 -24.58
CA ASP A 24 -3.92 -4.66 -25.42
C ASP A 24 -2.97 -5.53 -24.57
N LEU A 25 -2.35 -6.54 -25.20
CA LEU A 25 -1.43 -7.45 -24.50
C LEU A 25 -0.24 -6.72 -23.87
N HIS A 26 0.21 -5.65 -24.50
CA HIS A 26 1.34 -4.83 -24.00
C HIS A 26 0.97 -4.11 -22.71
N HIS A 27 -0.23 -3.51 -22.65
CA HIS A 27 -0.76 -2.87 -21.44
C HIS A 27 -0.94 -3.89 -20.31
N TYR A 28 -1.48 -5.09 -20.62
CA TYR A 28 -1.63 -6.18 -19.65
C TYR A 28 -0.29 -6.66 -19.09
N LEU A 29 0.72 -6.88 -19.93
CA LEU A 29 2.07 -7.26 -19.50
C LEU A 29 2.73 -6.18 -18.64
N CYS A 30 2.55 -4.91 -18.98
CA CYS A 30 3.02 -3.78 -18.20
C CYS A 30 2.38 -3.77 -16.80
N LEU A 31 1.08 -3.98 -16.70
CA LEU A 31 0.36 -4.07 -15.43
C LEU A 31 0.85 -5.23 -14.56
N MET A 32 1.04 -6.40 -15.17
CA MET A 32 1.57 -7.57 -14.45
C MET A 32 3.00 -7.33 -13.96
N SER A 33 3.81 -6.56 -14.70
CA SER A 33 5.18 -6.21 -14.29
C SER A 33 5.19 -5.28 -13.08
N HIS A 34 4.28 -4.30 -13.02
CA HIS A 34 4.16 -3.40 -11.86
C HIS A 34 3.62 -4.11 -10.61
N ALA A 35 2.70 -5.08 -10.78
CA ALA A 35 2.05 -5.77 -9.67
C ALA A 35 3.05 -6.48 -8.75
N LYS A 36 4.09 -7.12 -9.28
CA LYS A 36 5.10 -7.83 -8.47
C LYS A 36 5.87 -6.90 -7.53
N PHE A 37 6.24 -5.70 -8.01
CA PHE A 37 6.99 -4.73 -7.22
C PHE A 37 6.11 -4.02 -6.20
N LEU A 38 4.88 -3.68 -6.57
CA LEU A 38 3.89 -3.15 -5.64
C LEU A 38 3.52 -4.16 -4.54
N THR A 39 3.44 -5.45 -4.87
CA THR A 39 3.27 -6.52 -3.87
C THR A 39 4.45 -6.55 -2.90
N ARG A 40 5.69 -6.36 -3.40
CA ARG A 40 6.86 -6.26 -2.53
C ARG A 40 6.77 -5.05 -1.60
N CYS A 41 6.30 -3.90 -2.09
CA CYS A 41 6.05 -2.73 -1.23
C CYS A 41 5.05 -3.04 -0.10
N LEU A 42 3.96 -3.77 -0.39
CA LEU A 42 3.00 -4.20 0.65
C LEU A 42 3.66 -5.13 1.68
N GLN A 43 4.47 -6.10 1.25
CA GLN A 43 5.19 -7.01 2.16
C GLN A 43 6.11 -6.23 3.09
N LEU A 44 6.92 -5.33 2.54
CA LEU A 44 7.84 -4.48 3.32
C LEU A 44 7.07 -3.63 4.35
N ALA A 45 5.96 -3.02 3.95
CA ALA A 45 5.13 -2.22 4.83
C ALA A 45 4.62 -3.01 6.04
N THR A 46 4.29 -4.30 5.87
CA THR A 46 3.79 -5.16 6.98
C THR A 46 4.83 -5.38 8.09
N TYR A 47 6.13 -5.26 7.79
CA TYR A 47 7.18 -5.40 8.82
C TYR A 47 7.12 -4.31 9.89
N ALA A 48 6.44 -3.19 9.60
CA ALA A 48 6.24 -2.09 10.54
C ALA A 48 4.95 -2.20 11.37
N ASN A 49 4.21 -3.32 11.27
CA ASN A 49 2.92 -3.46 11.94
C ASN A 49 3.00 -3.15 13.44
N GLY A 50 2.10 -2.28 13.90
CA GLY A 50 2.02 -1.83 15.30
C GLY A 50 3.04 -0.76 15.73
N ARG A 51 3.96 -0.32 14.86
CA ARG A 51 5.04 0.60 15.24
C ARG A 51 4.96 2.00 14.62
N THR A 52 4.21 2.17 13.54
CA THR A 52 4.17 3.43 12.77
C THR A 52 3.12 4.42 13.24
N ALA A 53 2.15 4.02 14.07
CA ALA A 53 1.08 4.92 14.50
C ALA A 53 1.62 6.23 15.11
N PRO A 54 1.07 7.40 14.75
CA PRO A 54 -0.12 7.64 13.92
C PRO A 54 0.12 7.64 12.41
N ASN A 55 1.35 7.36 11.93
CA ASN A 55 1.71 7.33 10.53
C ASN A 55 1.21 6.04 9.85
N PRO A 56 1.01 6.05 8.52
CA PRO A 56 0.70 4.84 7.78
C PRO A 56 1.92 3.91 7.68
N MET A 57 1.66 2.63 7.47
CA MET A 57 2.67 1.67 7.07
C MET A 57 2.94 1.84 5.58
N VAL A 58 4.21 2.11 5.22
CA VAL A 58 4.63 2.35 3.84
C VAL A 58 5.84 1.49 3.54
N GLY A 59 5.86 0.89 2.35
CA GLY A 59 7.01 0.21 1.77
C GLY A 59 7.32 0.77 0.40
N ALA A 60 8.60 0.77 0.04
CA ALA A 60 9.08 1.26 -1.25
C ALA A 60 10.20 0.37 -1.78
N VAL A 61 10.30 0.25 -3.12
CA VAL A 61 11.40 -0.42 -3.79
C VAL A 61 11.88 0.42 -4.98
N ILE A 62 13.17 0.35 -5.26
CA ILE A 62 13.81 0.92 -6.45
C ILE A 62 14.11 -0.22 -7.41
N VAL A 63 13.67 -0.07 -8.65
CA VAL A 63 13.81 -1.09 -9.70
C VAL A 63 14.58 -0.52 -10.89
N HIS A 64 15.67 -1.19 -11.27
CA HIS A 64 16.44 -0.93 -12.45
C HIS A 64 16.47 -2.20 -13.32
N ASP A 65 16.13 -2.08 -14.61
CA ASP A 65 16.09 -3.19 -15.57
C ASP A 65 15.36 -4.45 -15.06
N GLY A 66 14.24 -4.22 -14.36
CA GLY A 66 13.40 -5.31 -13.82
C GLY A 66 13.93 -5.99 -12.56
N VAL A 67 15.07 -5.52 -12.01
CA VAL A 67 15.70 -5.99 -10.78
C VAL A 67 15.51 -4.97 -9.67
N ILE A 68 15.18 -5.43 -8.47
CA ILE A 68 15.12 -4.58 -7.27
C ILE A 68 16.55 -4.31 -6.83
N ILE A 69 16.96 -3.04 -6.83
CA ILE A 69 18.30 -2.57 -6.42
C ILE A 69 18.28 -1.81 -5.09
N GLY A 70 17.10 -1.52 -4.54
CA GLY A 70 16.94 -0.88 -3.24
C GLY A 70 15.57 -1.13 -2.67
N GLU A 71 15.47 -1.28 -1.35
CA GLU A 71 14.24 -1.54 -0.62
C GLU A 71 14.21 -0.74 0.69
N GLY A 72 13.00 -0.36 1.10
CA GLY A 72 12.81 0.30 2.37
C GLY A 72 11.37 0.27 2.84
N TYR A 73 11.18 0.47 4.13
CA TYR A 73 9.86 0.66 4.73
C TYR A 73 9.95 1.63 5.90
N HIS A 74 8.85 2.32 6.19
CA HIS A 74 8.75 3.19 7.36
C HIS A 74 8.71 2.35 8.63
N GLN A 75 9.80 2.32 9.38
CA GLN A 75 10.00 1.38 10.48
C GLN A 75 9.21 1.76 11.73
N LYS A 76 9.20 3.05 12.07
CA LYS A 76 8.61 3.58 13.30
C LYS A 76 8.22 5.05 13.12
N ALA A 77 7.23 5.51 13.85
CA ALA A 77 6.86 6.93 13.86
C ALA A 77 8.05 7.81 14.25
N GLY A 78 8.39 8.78 13.39
CA GLY A 78 9.53 9.68 13.54
C GLY A 78 10.80 9.25 12.79
N ASP A 79 10.90 8.02 12.35
CA ASP A 79 12.00 7.51 11.52
C ASP A 79 11.84 7.96 10.05
N PRO A 80 12.87 7.78 9.20
CA PRO A 80 12.81 8.05 7.78
C PRO A 80 11.65 7.33 7.08
N HIS A 81 11.08 7.95 6.06
CA HIS A 81 10.04 7.35 5.22
C HIS A 81 10.60 6.22 4.35
N ALA A 82 9.71 5.36 3.84
CA ALA A 82 10.07 4.20 3.04
C ALA A 82 10.90 4.56 1.81
N GLU A 83 10.55 5.65 1.13
CA GLU A 83 11.24 6.14 -0.07
C GLU A 83 12.68 6.53 0.26
N VAL A 84 12.90 7.21 1.41
CA VAL A 84 14.24 7.59 1.88
C VAL A 84 15.08 6.34 2.13
N MET A 85 14.48 5.36 2.82
CA MET A 85 15.15 4.08 3.11
C MET A 85 15.49 3.32 1.83
N ALA A 86 14.55 3.24 0.87
CA ALA A 86 14.76 2.56 -0.40
C ALA A 86 15.85 3.24 -1.25
N ILE A 87 15.83 4.58 -1.37
CA ILE A 87 16.86 5.33 -2.11
C ILE A 87 18.22 5.16 -1.43
N ASN A 88 18.29 5.21 -0.10
CA ASN A 88 19.55 5.08 0.64
C ASN A 88 20.15 3.68 0.54
N SER A 89 19.33 2.63 0.39
CA SER A 89 19.78 1.24 0.28
C SER A 89 20.37 0.88 -1.09
N VAL A 90 20.16 1.71 -2.12
CA VAL A 90 20.80 1.52 -3.44
C VAL A 90 22.32 1.74 -3.29
N GLU A 91 23.13 0.77 -3.70
CA GLU A 91 24.61 0.88 -3.61
C GLU A 91 25.13 1.87 -4.65
N ASP A 92 24.84 1.65 -5.92
CA ASP A 92 25.21 2.55 -7.01
C ASP A 92 24.12 3.59 -7.29
N LYS A 93 24.29 4.79 -6.75
CA LYS A 93 23.33 5.90 -6.92
C LYS A 93 23.21 6.39 -8.36
N SER A 94 24.17 6.10 -9.24
CA SER A 94 24.09 6.50 -10.63
C SER A 94 22.92 5.83 -11.38
N LEU A 95 22.51 4.64 -10.93
CA LEU A 95 21.39 3.88 -11.49
C LEU A 95 20.03 4.51 -11.22
N LEU A 96 19.91 5.41 -10.23
CA LEU A 96 18.65 6.04 -9.87
C LEU A 96 18.02 6.82 -11.05
N ALA A 97 18.87 7.45 -11.88
CA ALA A 97 18.40 8.23 -13.03
C ALA A 97 17.78 7.40 -14.17
N SER A 98 17.91 6.07 -14.13
CA SER A 98 17.28 5.13 -15.06
C SER A 98 16.39 4.10 -14.36
N SER A 99 16.04 4.35 -13.11
CA SER A 99 15.24 3.44 -12.28
C SER A 99 13.80 3.90 -12.13
N THR A 100 12.94 2.98 -11.70
CA THR A 100 11.56 3.25 -11.28
C THR A 100 11.43 3.05 -9.78
N LEU A 101 10.88 4.03 -9.09
CA LEU A 101 10.48 3.90 -7.69
C LEU A 101 9.05 3.38 -7.61
N TYR A 102 8.82 2.36 -6.82
CA TYR A 102 7.51 1.86 -6.42
C TYR A 102 7.27 2.18 -4.95
N CYS A 103 6.09 2.68 -4.61
CA CYS A 103 5.70 2.93 -3.22
C CYS A 103 4.24 2.55 -2.99
N SER A 104 3.94 2.03 -1.81
CA SER A 104 2.59 1.59 -1.46
C SER A 104 1.61 2.75 -1.24
N LEU A 105 2.12 3.96 -0.94
CA LEU A 105 1.35 5.17 -0.69
C LEU A 105 1.99 6.36 -1.42
N GLU A 106 1.20 7.37 -1.74
CA GLU A 106 1.65 8.61 -2.37
C GLU A 106 2.81 9.26 -1.58
N PRO A 107 3.93 9.62 -2.23
CA PRO A 107 5.05 10.34 -1.61
C PRO A 107 4.62 11.69 -1.05
N CYS A 108 5.05 12.01 0.16
CA CYS A 108 4.70 13.27 0.80
C CYS A 108 5.30 14.49 0.10
N ALA A 109 4.57 15.64 0.17
CA ALA A 109 4.99 16.93 -0.38
C ALA A 109 5.20 18.01 0.68
N HIS A 110 4.91 17.75 1.95
CA HIS A 110 5.02 18.74 3.00
C HIS A 110 6.35 18.61 3.74
N PHE A 111 6.90 19.74 4.16
CA PHE A 111 8.03 19.77 5.08
C PHE A 111 7.54 19.40 6.49
N GLY A 112 8.07 18.32 7.00
CA GLY A 112 7.87 17.89 8.38
C GLY A 112 9.19 17.99 9.18
N LYS A 113 9.54 16.95 9.91
CA LYS A 113 10.87 16.81 10.53
C LYS A 113 11.98 16.61 9.50
N THR A 114 11.62 16.12 8.32
CA THR A 114 12.52 15.86 7.19
C THR A 114 11.94 16.53 5.94
N PRO A 115 12.79 16.78 4.90
CA PRO A 115 12.32 17.26 3.60
C PRO A 115 11.31 16.27 2.98
N PRO A 116 10.41 16.75 2.09
CA PRO A 116 9.43 15.91 1.41
C PRO A 116 10.05 14.79 0.58
N CYS A 117 9.42 13.61 0.56
CA CYS A 117 9.88 12.50 -0.28
C CYS A 117 9.80 12.84 -1.77
N SER A 118 8.79 13.62 -2.21
CA SER A 118 8.69 14.09 -3.59
C SER A 118 9.91 14.92 -4.02
N LEU A 119 10.45 15.76 -3.14
CA LEU A 119 11.67 16.53 -3.39
C LEU A 119 12.91 15.63 -3.46
N LEU A 120 13.03 14.64 -2.56
CA LEU A 120 14.13 13.68 -2.60
C LEU A 120 14.13 12.88 -3.91
N ILE A 121 12.96 12.44 -4.37
CA ILE A 121 12.79 11.67 -5.61
C ILE A 121 13.26 12.50 -6.82
N THR A 122 12.84 13.77 -6.90
CA THR A 122 13.25 14.67 -8.00
C THR A 122 14.75 14.97 -7.96
N ASN A 123 15.31 15.24 -6.78
CA ASN A 123 16.74 15.47 -6.60
C ASN A 123 17.59 14.23 -6.94
N SER A 124 17.03 13.03 -6.72
CA SER A 124 17.65 11.76 -7.11
C SER A 124 17.51 11.45 -8.60
N ARG A 125 16.84 12.31 -9.38
CA ARG A 125 16.60 12.20 -10.82
C ARG A 125 15.86 10.92 -11.23
N ILE A 126 15.05 10.35 -10.33
CA ILE A 126 14.25 9.15 -10.64
C ILE A 126 13.15 9.55 -11.63
N PRO A 127 13.13 8.97 -12.86
CA PRO A 127 12.25 9.44 -13.93
C PRO A 127 10.80 8.95 -13.80
N LYS A 128 10.57 7.90 -13.02
CA LYS A 128 9.25 7.25 -12.92
C LYS A 128 8.92 6.79 -11.49
N VAL A 129 7.67 7.04 -11.08
CA VAL A 129 7.13 6.58 -9.79
C VAL A 129 5.82 5.83 -10.03
N VAL A 130 5.70 4.64 -9.42
CA VAL A 130 4.48 3.84 -9.43
C VAL A 130 3.91 3.79 -8.02
N VAL A 131 2.69 4.29 -7.84
CA VAL A 131 2.05 4.53 -6.55
C VAL A 131 0.92 3.52 -6.33
N GLY A 132 0.89 2.87 -5.16
CA GLY A 132 -0.16 1.92 -4.78
C GLY A 132 -1.52 2.59 -4.60
N CYS A 133 -1.59 3.65 -3.80
CA CYS A 133 -2.78 4.49 -3.64
C CYS A 133 -2.42 5.92 -3.23
N SER A 134 -3.35 6.86 -3.45
CA SER A 134 -3.21 8.24 -2.99
C SER A 134 -3.35 8.36 -1.47
N ASP A 135 -2.71 9.38 -0.89
CA ASP A 135 -2.87 9.73 0.52
C ASP A 135 -4.08 10.64 0.72
N SER A 136 -4.96 10.30 1.65
CA SER A 136 -6.12 11.11 2.02
C SER A 136 -5.80 12.26 2.98
N ASN A 137 -4.57 12.34 3.47
CA ASN A 137 -4.16 13.45 4.33
C ASN A 137 -4.24 14.77 3.56
N LYS A 138 -5.04 15.72 4.04
CA LYS A 138 -5.24 17.03 3.41
C LYS A 138 -3.95 17.80 3.09
N LEU A 139 -2.85 17.50 3.79
CA LEU A 139 -1.54 18.09 3.56
C LEU A 139 -0.80 17.44 2.38
N VAL A 140 -1.14 16.21 2.03
CA VAL A 140 -0.50 15.42 0.95
C VAL A 140 -1.41 15.36 -0.28
N ASN A 141 -2.54 14.77 -0.17
CA ASN A 141 -3.64 14.58 -1.13
C ASN A 141 -3.40 15.16 -2.56
N GLY A 142 -2.64 14.45 -3.37
CA GLY A 142 -2.29 14.85 -4.74
C GLY A 142 -1.09 15.80 -4.88
N LYS A 143 -0.66 16.50 -3.82
CA LYS A 143 0.44 17.48 -3.91
C LYS A 143 1.79 16.83 -4.17
N GLY A 144 2.02 15.61 -3.66
CA GLY A 144 3.23 14.84 -3.97
C GLY A 144 3.30 14.47 -5.43
N VAL A 145 2.19 14.00 -5.97
CA VAL A 145 2.05 13.66 -7.40
C VAL A 145 2.19 14.90 -8.28
N GLU A 146 1.55 16.00 -7.90
CA GLU A 146 1.64 17.27 -8.62
C GLU A 146 3.09 17.80 -8.67
N HIS A 147 3.79 17.77 -7.53
CA HIS A 147 5.21 18.15 -7.46
C HIS A 147 6.07 17.27 -8.37
N LEU A 148 5.90 15.94 -8.33
CA LEU A 148 6.65 15.01 -9.16
C LEU A 148 6.41 15.28 -10.65
N LYS A 149 5.13 15.41 -11.07
CA LYS A 149 4.76 15.68 -12.47
C LYS A 149 5.29 17.02 -12.97
N SER A 150 5.24 18.08 -12.16
CA SER A 150 5.77 19.40 -12.53
C SER A 150 7.29 19.42 -12.74
N HIS A 151 8.00 18.41 -12.19
CA HIS A 151 9.43 18.21 -12.38
C HIS A 151 9.77 17.11 -13.40
N GLY A 152 8.81 16.74 -14.27
CA GLY A 152 9.02 15.80 -15.36
C GLY A 152 9.05 14.31 -14.95
N VAL A 153 8.66 13.97 -13.71
CA VAL A 153 8.58 12.57 -13.27
C VAL A 153 7.26 11.96 -13.75
N GLU A 154 7.34 10.83 -14.45
CA GLU A 154 6.15 10.04 -14.79
C GLU A 154 5.55 9.41 -13.54
N VAL A 155 4.25 9.63 -13.27
CA VAL A 155 3.56 9.04 -12.13
C VAL A 155 2.42 8.17 -12.62
N VAL A 156 2.47 6.88 -12.24
CA VAL A 156 1.46 5.85 -12.55
C VAL A 156 0.83 5.35 -11.25
N PHE A 157 -0.49 5.20 -11.22
CA PHE A 157 -1.20 4.61 -10.09
C PHE A 157 -1.53 3.15 -10.35
N SER A 158 -1.57 2.37 -9.27
CA SER A 158 -2.07 0.99 -9.29
C SER A 158 -3.54 0.94 -9.68
N GLU A 159 -3.92 -0.07 -10.44
CA GLU A 159 -5.33 -0.37 -10.72
C GLU A 159 -6.08 -0.97 -9.51
N TYR A 160 -5.35 -1.37 -8.46
CA TYR A 160 -5.91 -2.00 -7.26
C TYR A 160 -5.65 -1.18 -5.99
N PRO A 161 -6.02 0.12 -5.94
CA PRO A 161 -5.72 0.99 -4.79
C PRO A 161 -6.34 0.49 -3.48
N THR A 162 -7.43 -0.28 -3.57
CA THR A 162 -8.14 -0.85 -2.41
C THR A 162 -7.24 -1.74 -1.55
N LEU A 163 -6.32 -2.51 -2.17
CA LEU A 163 -5.39 -3.38 -1.43
C LEU A 163 -4.46 -2.58 -0.51
N PHE A 164 -3.94 -1.45 -1.01
CA PHE A 164 -3.04 -0.56 -0.26
C PHE A 164 -3.78 0.19 0.84
N ARG A 165 -5.01 0.63 0.55
CA ARG A 165 -5.89 1.26 1.55
C ARG A 165 -6.27 0.29 2.66
N GLN A 166 -6.52 -0.99 2.34
CA GLN A 166 -6.87 -2.01 3.32
C GLN A 166 -5.73 -2.28 4.32
N LEU A 167 -4.47 -2.27 3.87
CA LEU A 167 -3.31 -2.35 4.75
C LEU A 167 -3.33 -1.24 5.82
N ASN A 168 -3.67 -0.03 5.42
CA ASN A 168 -3.71 1.17 6.25
C ASN A 168 -5.13 1.58 6.67
N ARG A 169 -6.08 0.62 6.82
CA ARG A 169 -7.50 0.90 7.11
C ARG A 169 -7.73 1.75 8.35
N VAL A 170 -6.89 1.58 9.38
CA VAL A 170 -6.96 2.38 10.61
C VAL A 170 -6.61 3.84 10.34
N PHE A 171 -5.51 4.07 9.62
CA PHE A 171 -5.06 5.39 9.20
C PHE A 171 -6.12 6.09 8.33
N PHE A 172 -6.62 5.41 7.30
CA PHE A 172 -7.63 5.97 6.41
C PHE A 172 -8.98 6.21 7.10
N CYS A 173 -9.42 5.32 8.01
CA CYS A 173 -10.61 5.56 8.81
C CYS A 173 -10.52 6.86 9.61
N ASN A 174 -9.36 7.11 10.22
CA ASN A 174 -9.13 8.34 10.97
C ASN A 174 -9.07 9.58 10.06
N LYS A 175 -8.35 9.49 8.92
CA LYS A 175 -8.17 10.65 8.02
C LYS A 175 -9.40 10.97 7.18
N ASP A 176 -10.09 9.97 6.67
CA ASP A 176 -11.25 10.16 5.79
C ASP A 176 -12.53 10.45 6.58
N LEU A 177 -12.73 9.74 7.70
CA LEU A 177 -13.97 9.77 8.45
C LEU A 177 -13.88 10.56 9.76
N ASN A 178 -12.68 11.05 10.11
CA ASN A 178 -12.39 11.77 11.35
C ASN A 178 -12.95 11.07 12.61
N ARG A 179 -12.79 9.74 12.65
CA ARG A 179 -13.25 8.92 13.78
C ARG A 179 -12.25 7.79 14.07
N PRO A 180 -12.24 7.22 15.28
CA PRO A 180 -11.42 6.05 15.57
C PRO A 180 -11.88 4.83 14.77
N TYR A 181 -10.93 3.94 14.48
CA TYR A 181 -11.22 2.61 13.97
C TYR A 181 -11.49 1.69 15.15
N VAL A 182 -12.72 1.19 15.25
CA VAL A 182 -13.15 0.33 16.35
C VAL A 182 -13.04 -1.13 15.93
N THR A 183 -12.38 -1.95 16.75
CA THR A 183 -12.34 -3.40 16.61
C THR A 183 -13.00 -4.01 17.83
N ALA A 184 -14.12 -4.71 17.63
CA ALA A 184 -14.74 -5.49 18.67
C ALA A 184 -14.25 -6.95 18.57
N LYS A 185 -13.83 -7.51 19.70
CA LYS A 185 -13.49 -8.93 19.83
C LYS A 185 -14.30 -9.52 20.98
N TRP A 186 -15.00 -10.60 20.70
CA TRP A 186 -15.75 -11.31 21.71
C TRP A 186 -15.58 -12.83 21.53
N ALA A 187 -15.79 -13.58 22.59
CA ALA A 187 -15.98 -15.01 22.54
C ALA A 187 -17.46 -15.34 22.72
N GLN A 188 -17.93 -16.35 22.04
CA GLN A 188 -19.32 -16.84 22.17
C GLN A 188 -19.33 -18.36 22.19
N SER A 189 -20.39 -18.94 22.79
CA SER A 189 -20.66 -20.36 22.76
C SER A 189 -21.10 -20.83 21.36
N SER A 190 -21.15 -22.15 21.13
CA SER A 190 -21.55 -22.71 19.83
C SER A 190 -22.97 -22.35 19.41
N ASP A 191 -23.83 -22.01 20.35
CA ASP A 191 -25.21 -21.54 20.16
C ASP A 191 -25.31 -20.03 20.02
N GLY A 192 -24.16 -19.27 19.97
CA GLY A 192 -24.08 -17.86 19.66
C GLY A 192 -24.24 -16.89 20.84
N TYR A 193 -24.30 -17.38 22.06
CA TYR A 193 -24.43 -16.54 23.25
C TYR A 193 -23.07 -16.10 23.80
N LEU A 194 -23.00 -14.86 24.30
CA LEU A 194 -21.81 -14.32 24.98
C LEU A 194 -21.75 -14.80 26.44
N ASP A 195 -22.90 -14.97 27.06
CA ASP A 195 -23.07 -15.46 28.41
C ASP A 195 -24.54 -15.90 28.62
N ARG A 196 -24.84 -16.57 29.74
CA ARG A 196 -26.22 -16.85 30.19
C ARG A 196 -26.70 -15.78 31.15
N VAL A 197 -28.02 -15.70 31.34
CA VAL A 197 -28.60 -14.92 32.43
C VAL A 197 -28.17 -15.57 33.72
N ARG A 198 -27.47 -14.82 34.59
CA ARG A 198 -26.91 -15.31 35.86
C ARG A 198 -27.66 -14.74 37.04
N GLN A 199 -27.70 -15.50 38.13
CA GLN A 199 -28.08 -14.97 39.42
C GLN A 199 -27.00 -14.05 39.97
N PRO A 200 -27.30 -13.11 40.88
CA PRO A 200 -26.37 -12.13 41.38
C PRO A 200 -25.08 -12.68 42.01
N ASP A 201 -25.15 -13.93 42.51
CA ASP A 201 -24.04 -14.65 43.20
C ASP A 201 -23.31 -15.65 42.28
N GLU A 202 -23.74 -15.85 41.06
CA GLU A 202 -23.09 -16.74 40.10
C GLU A 202 -21.84 -16.14 39.45
N SER A 203 -20.75 -16.90 39.43
CA SER A 203 -19.52 -16.52 38.71
C SER A 203 -19.69 -16.54 37.19
N ALA A 204 -18.89 -15.76 36.47
CA ALA A 204 -18.88 -15.71 35.01
C ALA A 204 -18.53 -17.08 34.39
N SER A 205 -19.28 -17.48 33.33
CA SER A 205 -18.92 -18.64 32.53
C SER A 205 -17.65 -18.33 31.69
N ARG A 206 -16.67 -19.22 31.75
CA ARG A 206 -15.49 -19.10 30.86
C ARG A 206 -15.81 -19.74 29.51
N ILE A 207 -15.77 -18.95 28.45
CA ILE A 207 -15.92 -19.41 27.06
C ILE A 207 -14.55 -19.68 26.42
N SER A 208 -13.46 -19.08 26.95
CA SER A 208 -12.08 -19.35 26.55
C SER A 208 -11.31 -20.05 27.66
N GLY A 209 -10.36 -20.91 27.28
CA GLY A 209 -9.45 -21.57 28.23
C GLY A 209 -8.56 -20.59 28.99
N PRO A 210 -7.79 -21.08 29.98
CA PRO A 210 -6.78 -20.26 30.65
C PRO A 210 -5.78 -19.72 29.63
N LEU A 211 -5.36 -18.43 29.83
CA LEU A 211 -4.30 -17.81 29.06
C LEU A 211 -2.97 -18.52 29.31
#